data_80aede8363ee326ebc2b85c2ba82ee6b
#
_entry.id   80aede8363ee326ebc2b85c2ba82ee6b
#
_cell.length_a   1.000
_cell.length_b   1.000
_cell.length_c   1.000
_cell.angle_alpha   90.00
_cell.angle_beta   90.00
_cell.angle_gamma   90.00
#
_symmetry.space_group_name_H-M   'P 1'
#
loop_
_entity.id
_entity.type
_entity.pdbx_description
1 polymer ?
#
loop_
_entity_poly.entity_id
_entity_poly.type
_entity_poly.pdbx_seq_one_letter_code
_entity_poly.pdbx_strand_id
1 'polypeptide(L)'
;MPFLPHARRAGAVASLAALSVIGLAAAASAHVSVNPRTAEQGSYTKVSFRVPNERDDASTTKLVVSLPADHPLSSVSVRPLPGWTVKVEKSKLPAPVKTEGGELTEAVTKITWSGGRIEPGRFEEFDVSMGPLPTDTDQLVFKADQTYSGGEVVKWEEPPAEGANEPEHPSPVLKLLPKGSAATAGLTAQVKPAAASSASSGDGTARLLGGIGIAVGVAGVAVGAYGVTRARSRA
;
A
#
# COMPACT_ATOMS: atom_id res chain seq x y z
N MET A 1 48.15 -13.87 37.10
CA MET A 1 46.75 -14.13 36.78
C MET A 1 46.30 -13.20 35.64
N PRO A 2 46.00 -13.71 34.46
CA PRO A 2 45.22 -12.90 33.50
C PRO A 2 44.10 -13.75 32.91
N PHE A 3 42.88 -13.55 33.41
CA PHE A 3 41.69 -14.13 32.78
C PHE A 3 40.71 -13.00 32.45
N LEU A 4 40.78 -12.42 31.24
CA LEU A 4 39.72 -11.60 30.69
C LEU A 4 39.97 -11.17 29.21
N PRO A 5 39.89 -12.12 28.23
CA PRO A 5 39.58 -11.63 26.88
C PRO A 5 38.36 -12.29 26.22
N HIS A 6 37.71 -13.31 26.78
CA HIS A 6 36.68 -14.07 26.06
C HIS A 6 35.26 -13.52 26.24
N ALA A 7 34.99 -12.81 27.34
CA ALA A 7 33.66 -12.20 27.58
C ALA A 7 33.35 -10.99 26.67
N ARG A 8 34.38 -10.28 26.22
CA ARG A 8 34.23 -9.12 25.33
C ARG A 8 33.84 -9.46 23.88
N ARG A 9 34.22 -10.67 23.42
CA ARG A 9 33.90 -11.13 22.05
C ARG A 9 32.47 -11.65 21.91
N ALA A 10 31.90 -12.24 22.93
CA ALA A 10 30.54 -12.72 22.96
C ALA A 10 29.50 -11.55 22.96
N GLY A 11 29.83 -10.44 23.64
CA GLY A 11 29.00 -9.25 23.66
C GLY A 11 28.92 -8.53 22.30
N ALA A 12 30.01 -8.51 21.53
CA ALA A 12 30.07 -7.83 20.24
C ALA A 12 29.23 -8.55 19.17
N VAL A 13 29.16 -9.87 19.16
CA VAL A 13 28.36 -10.66 18.20
C VAL A 13 26.87 -10.57 18.51
N ALA A 14 26.47 -10.53 19.78
CA ALA A 14 25.09 -10.36 20.19
C ALA A 14 24.57 -8.95 19.85
N SER A 15 25.42 -7.92 19.94
CA SER A 15 25.07 -6.54 19.59
C SER A 15 24.90 -6.35 18.09
N LEU A 16 25.68 -7.01 17.23
CA LEU A 16 25.51 -6.95 15.78
C LEU A 16 24.24 -7.66 15.31
N ALA A 17 23.84 -8.76 15.93
CA ALA A 17 22.60 -9.47 15.60
C ALA A 17 21.35 -8.67 16.00
N ALA A 18 21.39 -7.92 17.10
CA ALA A 18 20.29 -7.05 17.54
C ALA A 18 20.11 -5.83 16.63
N LEU A 19 21.19 -5.26 16.08
CA LEU A 19 21.10 -4.11 15.15
C LEU A 19 20.53 -4.50 13.77
N SER A 20 20.66 -5.76 13.35
CA SER A 20 20.17 -6.23 12.05
C SER A 20 18.64 -6.39 11.99
N VAL A 21 17.95 -6.51 13.13
CA VAL A 21 16.49 -6.68 13.21
C VAL A 21 15.74 -5.34 13.17
N ILE A 22 16.41 -4.23 13.54
CA ILE A 22 15.77 -2.89 13.60
C ILE A 22 15.66 -2.24 12.21
N GLY A 23 16.41 -2.74 11.22
CA GLY A 23 16.45 -2.15 9.86
C GLY A 23 15.34 -2.61 8.88
N LEU A 24 14.45 -3.52 9.29
CA LEU A 24 13.39 -4.08 8.42
C LEU A 24 11.98 -3.69 8.87
N ALA A 25 11.80 -2.58 9.57
CA ALA A 25 10.47 -1.98 9.68
C ALA A 25 10.09 -1.51 8.27
N ALA A 26 9.33 -2.36 7.54
CA ALA A 26 8.61 -1.89 6.37
C ALA A 26 7.80 -0.67 6.82
N ALA A 27 8.04 0.49 6.20
CA ALA A 27 7.21 1.66 6.43
C ALA A 27 5.77 1.21 6.22
N ALA A 28 4.98 1.19 7.29
CA ALA A 28 3.55 0.99 7.17
C ALA A 28 3.07 2.09 6.23
N SER A 29 2.44 1.71 5.09
CA SER A 29 2.05 2.68 4.07
C SER A 29 0.93 3.57 4.64
N ALA A 30 1.35 4.72 5.16
CA ALA A 30 0.53 5.81 5.68
C ALA A 30 -0.24 6.57 4.61
N HIS A 31 -0.08 6.18 3.34
CA HIS A 31 -0.49 6.98 2.20
C HIS A 31 -1.99 6.88 1.91
N VAL A 32 -2.58 8.00 1.52
CA VAL A 32 -3.89 7.97 0.86
C VAL A 32 -3.75 7.21 -0.45
N SER A 33 -4.59 6.21 -0.65
CA SER A 33 -4.49 5.29 -1.78
C SER A 33 -5.84 5.02 -2.42
N VAL A 34 -5.81 4.51 -3.66
CA VAL A 34 -7.00 4.03 -4.41
C VAL A 34 -7.04 2.52 -4.36
N ASN A 35 -8.21 1.95 -4.08
CA ASN A 35 -8.46 0.52 -4.07
C ASN A 35 -9.75 0.18 -4.87
N PRO A 36 -9.72 -0.71 -5.87
CA PRO A 36 -8.55 -1.41 -6.40
C PRO A 36 -7.53 -0.46 -7.04
N ARG A 37 -6.27 -0.88 -7.14
CA ARG A 37 -5.19 -0.10 -7.76
C ARG A 37 -5.20 -0.16 -9.29
N THR A 38 -6.03 -1.03 -9.87
CA THR A 38 -6.14 -1.25 -11.31
C THR A 38 -7.59 -1.32 -11.72
N ALA A 39 -7.90 -0.83 -12.92
CA ALA A 39 -9.20 -0.97 -13.56
C ALA A 39 -9.01 -1.13 -15.08
N GLU A 40 -10.05 -1.56 -15.80
CA GLU A 40 -10.02 -1.73 -17.24
C GLU A 40 -10.41 -0.43 -17.95
N GLN A 41 -9.66 -0.05 -18.98
CA GLN A 41 -10.00 1.08 -19.86
C GLN A 41 -11.40 0.93 -20.46
N GLY A 42 -12.14 2.04 -20.58
CA GLY A 42 -13.50 2.07 -21.10
C GLY A 42 -14.56 1.46 -20.17
N SER A 43 -14.19 0.89 -19.02
CA SER A 43 -15.13 0.32 -18.08
C SER A 43 -15.68 1.34 -17.07
N TYR A 44 -16.71 0.93 -16.33
CA TYR A 44 -17.12 1.57 -15.08
C TYR A 44 -16.48 0.82 -13.91
N THR A 45 -16.03 1.57 -12.92
CA THR A 45 -15.44 0.96 -11.72
C THR A 45 -15.90 1.66 -10.46
N LYS A 46 -15.94 0.92 -9.36
CA LYS A 46 -16.01 1.49 -8.03
C LYS A 46 -14.59 1.52 -7.46
N VAL A 47 -14.14 2.68 -7.03
CA VAL A 47 -12.91 2.82 -6.27
C VAL A 47 -13.21 3.29 -4.86
N SER A 48 -12.36 2.90 -3.91
CA SER A 48 -12.36 3.42 -2.55
C SER A 48 -11.08 4.21 -2.33
N PHE A 49 -11.18 5.47 -1.95
CA PHE A 49 -10.05 6.24 -1.44
C PHE A 49 -9.85 5.84 0.01
N ARG A 50 -8.82 5.04 0.28
CA ARG A 50 -8.45 4.64 1.64
C ARG A 50 -7.59 5.74 2.25
N VAL A 51 -8.06 6.31 3.35
CA VAL A 51 -7.43 7.41 4.07
C VAL A 51 -7.07 6.95 5.47
N PRO A 52 -5.80 6.64 5.74
CA PRO A 52 -5.34 6.32 7.08
C PRO A 52 -5.14 7.59 7.90
N ASN A 53 -5.21 7.46 9.22
CA ASN A 53 -4.77 8.47 10.15
C ASN A 53 -3.69 7.88 11.08
N GLU A 54 -2.46 8.28 10.87
CA GLU A 54 -1.30 7.85 11.65
C GLU A 54 -0.83 8.90 12.66
N ARG A 55 -1.58 10.01 12.80
CA ARG A 55 -1.33 10.99 13.84
C ARG A 55 -1.84 10.45 15.17
N ASP A 56 -1.06 10.63 16.24
CA ASP A 56 -1.44 10.23 17.58
C ASP A 56 -2.31 11.28 18.27
N ASP A 57 -2.24 12.52 17.83
CA ASP A 57 -2.75 13.72 18.49
C ASP A 57 -3.92 14.41 17.78
N ALA A 58 -4.24 14.00 16.56
CA ALA A 58 -5.26 14.64 15.74
C ALA A 58 -6.08 13.66 14.92
N SER A 59 -7.38 13.93 14.77
CA SER A 59 -8.27 13.15 13.91
C SER A 59 -8.38 13.80 12.54
N THR A 60 -8.53 13.00 11.46
CA THR A 60 -8.90 13.53 10.16
C THR A 60 -10.37 13.94 10.15
N THR A 61 -10.67 15.17 9.73
CA THR A 61 -12.03 15.73 9.77
C THR A 61 -12.59 16.11 8.42
N LYS A 62 -11.73 16.19 7.39
CA LYS A 62 -12.14 16.48 6.02
C LYS A 62 -11.19 15.79 5.03
N LEU A 63 -11.75 15.29 3.96
CA LEU A 63 -11.05 14.83 2.77
C LEU A 63 -11.57 15.58 1.55
N VAL A 64 -10.65 16.06 0.73
CA VAL A 64 -10.97 16.61 -0.59
C VAL A 64 -10.24 15.80 -1.63
N VAL A 65 -10.95 15.23 -2.58
CA VAL A 65 -10.36 14.53 -3.73
C VAL A 65 -10.61 15.34 -4.98
N SER A 66 -9.53 15.71 -5.69
CA SER A 66 -9.59 16.35 -6.99
C SER A 66 -9.40 15.31 -8.08
N LEU A 67 -10.32 15.33 -9.06
CA LEU A 67 -10.28 14.44 -10.21
C LEU A 67 -9.37 15.04 -11.30
N PRO A 68 -8.72 14.19 -12.14
CA PRO A 68 -7.83 14.67 -13.20
C PRO A 68 -8.63 15.48 -14.24
N ALA A 69 -8.19 16.71 -14.48
CA ALA A 69 -8.86 17.62 -15.41
C ALA A 69 -8.56 17.33 -16.89
N ASP A 70 -7.45 16.66 -17.15
CA ASP A 70 -6.99 16.20 -18.47
C ASP A 70 -7.78 14.99 -18.99
N HIS A 71 -8.35 14.19 -18.08
CA HIS A 71 -9.19 13.03 -18.40
C HIS A 71 -10.54 13.13 -17.67
N PRO A 72 -11.44 14.06 -18.10
CA PRO A 72 -12.71 14.28 -17.42
C PRO A 72 -13.63 13.07 -17.56
N LEU A 73 -14.25 12.67 -16.45
CA LEU A 73 -15.14 11.52 -16.38
C LEU A 73 -16.60 11.97 -16.56
N SER A 74 -17.33 11.31 -17.45
CA SER A 74 -18.72 11.63 -17.74
C SER A 74 -19.69 11.21 -16.63
N SER A 75 -19.34 10.21 -15.85
CA SER A 75 -20.14 9.72 -14.73
C SER A 75 -19.28 9.58 -13.48
N VAL A 76 -19.72 10.23 -12.40
CA VAL A 76 -19.12 10.11 -11.06
C VAL A 76 -20.25 10.11 -10.03
N SER A 77 -20.36 9.05 -9.26
CA SER A 77 -21.36 8.87 -8.19
C SER A 77 -20.68 8.52 -6.88
N VAL A 78 -21.04 9.20 -5.81
CA VAL A 78 -20.44 9.02 -4.49
C VAL A 78 -21.37 8.21 -3.61
N ARG A 79 -20.85 7.19 -2.94
CA ARG A 79 -21.60 6.45 -1.94
C ARG A 79 -21.75 7.30 -0.68
N PRO A 80 -22.96 7.44 -0.13
CA PRO A 80 -23.16 8.07 1.16
C PRO A 80 -22.38 7.32 2.26
N LEU A 81 -21.71 8.06 3.11
CA LEU A 81 -20.94 7.52 4.25
C LEU A 81 -21.53 8.08 5.55
N PRO A 82 -22.02 7.23 6.49
CA PRO A 82 -22.57 7.68 7.74
C PRO A 82 -21.61 8.59 8.51
N GLY A 83 -22.11 9.70 9.04
CA GLY A 83 -21.31 10.69 9.77
C GLY A 83 -20.55 11.68 8.88
N TRP A 84 -20.56 11.50 7.54
CA TRP A 84 -19.90 12.40 6.60
C TRP A 84 -20.90 13.11 5.70
N THR A 85 -20.71 14.41 5.52
CA THR A 85 -21.40 15.22 4.51
C THR A 85 -20.58 15.25 3.25
N VAL A 86 -21.22 14.97 2.11
CA VAL A 86 -20.56 14.94 0.80
C VAL A 86 -20.99 16.15 -0.03
N LYS A 87 -20.00 16.85 -0.61
CA LYS A 87 -20.21 17.88 -1.63
C LYS A 87 -19.49 17.48 -2.91
N VAL A 88 -20.19 17.42 -4.03
CA VAL A 88 -19.64 17.17 -5.36
C VAL A 88 -19.67 18.47 -6.17
N GLU A 89 -18.52 18.87 -6.68
CA GLU A 89 -18.35 20.08 -7.46
C GLU A 89 -18.10 19.71 -8.93
N LYS A 90 -18.86 20.35 -9.82
CA LYS A 90 -18.68 20.26 -11.26
C LYS A 90 -18.12 21.57 -11.79
N SER A 91 -17.32 21.48 -12.84
CA SER A 91 -16.82 22.65 -13.57
C SER A 91 -17.01 22.46 -15.06
N LYS A 92 -17.19 23.58 -15.76
CA LYS A 92 -17.18 23.60 -17.22
C LYS A 92 -15.82 23.19 -17.73
N LEU A 93 -15.81 22.36 -18.76
CA LEU A 93 -14.58 21.98 -19.45
C LEU A 93 -14.11 23.14 -20.36
N PRO A 94 -12.79 23.32 -20.54
CA PRO A 94 -12.25 24.33 -21.46
C PRO A 94 -12.72 24.15 -22.91
N ALA A 95 -12.95 22.90 -23.32
CA ALA A 95 -13.55 22.51 -24.59
C ALA A 95 -14.45 21.29 -24.37
N PRO A 96 -15.53 21.15 -25.14
CA PRO A 96 -16.36 19.95 -25.10
C PRO A 96 -15.59 18.72 -25.49
N VAL A 97 -15.74 17.62 -24.71
CA VAL A 97 -15.12 16.31 -24.96
C VAL A 97 -16.18 15.37 -25.53
N LYS A 98 -15.88 14.75 -26.68
CA LYS A 98 -16.76 13.74 -27.28
C LYS A 98 -16.69 12.45 -26.46
N THR A 99 -17.88 11.95 -26.09
CA THR A 99 -18.04 10.66 -25.40
C THR A 99 -19.05 9.80 -26.15
N GLU A 100 -19.16 8.52 -25.80
CA GLU A 100 -20.21 7.66 -26.37
C GLU A 100 -21.63 8.15 -26.06
N GLY A 101 -21.82 8.92 -24.98
CA GLY A 101 -23.09 9.50 -24.56
C GLY A 101 -23.35 10.89 -25.11
N GLY A 102 -22.49 11.43 -26.01
CA GLY A 102 -22.59 12.77 -26.56
C GLY A 102 -21.46 13.70 -26.15
N GLU A 103 -21.68 15.02 -26.22
CA GLU A 103 -20.69 16.00 -25.81
C GLU A 103 -20.73 16.25 -24.29
N LEU A 104 -19.59 16.07 -23.63
CA LEU A 104 -19.41 16.43 -22.24
C LEU A 104 -18.87 17.86 -22.15
N THR A 105 -19.66 18.75 -21.58
CA THR A 105 -19.31 20.17 -21.39
C THR A 105 -19.00 20.54 -19.96
N GLU A 106 -19.38 19.67 -19.01
CA GLU A 106 -19.13 19.80 -17.58
C GLU A 106 -18.72 18.44 -17.00
N ALA A 107 -17.78 18.43 -16.09
CA ALA A 107 -17.38 17.22 -15.38
C ALA A 107 -17.22 17.48 -13.87
N VAL A 108 -17.29 16.42 -13.07
CA VAL A 108 -16.94 16.49 -11.66
C VAL A 108 -15.43 16.71 -11.56
N THR A 109 -15.05 17.78 -10.86
CA THR A 109 -13.65 18.14 -10.64
C THR A 109 -13.19 17.92 -9.22
N LYS A 110 -14.15 17.92 -8.26
CA LYS A 110 -13.82 17.82 -6.84
C LYS A 110 -14.92 17.14 -6.05
N ILE A 111 -14.52 16.31 -5.10
CA ILE A 111 -15.41 15.70 -4.12
C ILE A 111 -14.86 16.04 -2.74
N THR A 112 -15.71 16.55 -1.86
CA THR A 112 -15.38 16.90 -0.49
C THR A 112 -16.22 16.07 0.48
N TRP A 113 -15.59 15.39 1.41
CA TRP A 113 -16.22 14.77 2.57
C TRP A 113 -15.81 15.55 3.81
N SER A 114 -16.78 15.89 4.66
CA SER A 114 -16.57 16.68 5.88
C SER A 114 -17.59 16.35 6.97
N GLY A 115 -17.29 16.75 8.19
CA GLY A 115 -18.18 16.55 9.35
C GLY A 115 -18.00 15.21 10.06
N GLY A 116 -17.34 14.23 9.43
CA GLY A 116 -16.96 12.98 10.05
C GLY A 116 -15.63 13.05 10.77
N ARG A 117 -15.12 11.88 11.21
CA ARG A 117 -13.87 11.78 11.94
C ARG A 117 -13.20 10.43 11.70
N ILE A 118 -11.90 10.46 11.37
CA ILE A 118 -11.04 9.29 11.42
C ILE A 118 -10.12 9.47 12.63
N GLU A 119 -10.32 8.67 13.64
CA GLU A 119 -9.53 8.74 14.88
C GLU A 119 -8.08 8.24 14.65
N PRO A 120 -7.13 8.59 15.53
CA PRO A 120 -5.77 8.06 15.50
C PRO A 120 -5.72 6.54 15.37
N GLY A 121 -4.81 6.04 14.51
CA GLY A 121 -4.60 4.62 14.27
C GLY A 121 -5.73 3.93 13.49
N ARG A 122 -6.71 4.69 12.96
CA ARG A 122 -7.80 4.16 12.14
C ARG A 122 -7.67 4.61 10.69
N PHE A 123 -8.48 4.02 9.82
CA PHE A 123 -8.66 4.46 8.44
C PHE A 123 -10.14 4.50 8.09
N GLU A 124 -10.47 5.24 7.02
CA GLU A 124 -11.80 5.25 6.41
C GLU A 124 -11.67 5.02 4.90
N GLU A 125 -12.72 4.49 4.29
CA GLU A 125 -12.83 4.27 2.86
C GLU A 125 -13.97 5.11 2.25
N PHE A 126 -13.63 5.94 1.28
CA PHE A 126 -14.54 6.84 0.58
C PHE A 126 -14.83 6.30 -0.82
N ASP A 127 -15.98 5.65 -0.97
CA ASP A 127 -16.36 4.95 -2.19
C ASP A 127 -16.90 5.90 -3.26
N VAL A 128 -16.35 5.76 -4.48
CA VAL A 128 -16.78 6.49 -5.66
C VAL A 128 -16.93 5.53 -6.84
N SER A 129 -18.08 5.52 -7.48
CA SER A 129 -18.29 4.87 -8.76
C SER A 129 -18.04 5.86 -9.87
N MET A 130 -17.23 5.49 -10.87
CA MET A 130 -16.84 6.38 -11.95
C MET A 130 -16.68 5.65 -13.28
N GLY A 131 -16.87 6.40 -14.38
CA GLY A 131 -16.68 5.86 -15.74
C GLY A 131 -17.50 6.62 -16.80
N PRO A 132 -17.41 6.16 -18.08
CA PRO A 132 -16.42 5.19 -18.52
C PRO A 132 -15.00 5.74 -18.33
N LEU A 133 -14.07 4.85 -17.99
CA LEU A 133 -12.66 5.22 -17.80
C LEU A 133 -12.02 5.55 -19.16
N PRO A 134 -11.06 6.50 -19.22
CA PRO A 134 -10.39 6.85 -20.47
C PRO A 134 -9.65 5.66 -21.08
N THR A 135 -9.50 5.69 -22.39
CA THR A 135 -8.80 4.65 -23.18
C THR A 135 -7.48 5.13 -23.77
N ASP A 136 -7.17 6.40 -23.58
CA ASP A 136 -6.02 7.12 -24.12
C ASP A 136 -4.92 7.39 -23.10
N THR A 137 -5.07 6.85 -21.89
CA THR A 137 -4.06 6.88 -20.82
C THR A 137 -3.97 5.53 -20.11
N ASP A 138 -2.83 5.25 -19.50
CA ASP A 138 -2.60 4.05 -18.68
C ASP A 138 -2.84 4.27 -17.19
N GLN A 139 -3.21 5.50 -16.77
CA GLN A 139 -3.49 5.80 -15.38
C GLN A 139 -4.36 7.05 -15.21
N LEU A 140 -5.05 7.11 -14.06
CA LEU A 140 -5.65 8.32 -13.52
C LEU A 140 -4.92 8.70 -12.23
N VAL A 141 -4.41 9.92 -12.18
CA VAL A 141 -3.74 10.48 -11.01
C VAL A 141 -4.69 11.42 -10.31
N PHE A 142 -5.02 11.12 -9.07
CA PHE A 142 -5.86 11.96 -8.23
C PHE A 142 -4.99 12.80 -7.30
N LYS A 143 -5.54 13.91 -6.80
CA LYS A 143 -4.95 14.65 -5.70
C LYS A 143 -5.88 14.56 -4.50
N ALA A 144 -5.32 14.46 -3.30
CA ALA A 144 -6.15 14.44 -2.11
C ALA A 144 -5.59 15.39 -1.04
N ASP A 145 -6.48 16.20 -0.45
CA ASP A 145 -6.17 17.05 0.70
C ASP A 145 -6.82 16.46 1.94
N GLN A 146 -6.01 16.01 2.88
CA GLN A 146 -6.44 15.46 4.17
C GLN A 146 -6.31 16.53 5.24
N THR A 147 -7.43 16.95 5.83
CA THR A 147 -7.45 17.97 6.90
C THR A 147 -7.63 17.32 8.25
N TYR A 148 -6.78 17.69 9.18
CA TYR A 148 -6.82 17.25 10.57
C TYR A 148 -7.59 18.22 11.48
N SER A 149 -7.98 17.76 12.66
CA SER A 149 -8.77 18.53 13.65
C SER A 149 -8.07 19.82 14.11
N GLY A 150 -6.75 19.87 14.05
CA GLY A 150 -5.93 21.07 14.32
C GLY A 150 -5.90 22.09 13.20
N GLY A 151 -6.57 21.83 12.05
CA GLY A 151 -6.56 22.70 10.87
C GLY A 151 -5.38 22.45 9.92
N GLU A 152 -4.45 21.59 10.25
CA GLU A 152 -3.37 21.17 9.35
C GLU A 152 -3.94 20.43 8.15
N VAL A 153 -3.35 20.66 6.98
CA VAL A 153 -3.71 19.99 5.73
C VAL A 153 -2.49 19.31 5.15
N VAL A 154 -2.57 17.99 5.02
CA VAL A 154 -1.57 17.19 4.28
C VAL A 154 -2.07 17.02 2.85
N LYS A 155 -1.20 17.33 1.88
CA LYS A 155 -1.51 17.28 0.45
C LYS A 155 -0.84 16.08 -0.19
N TRP A 156 -1.63 15.14 -0.63
CA TRP A 156 -1.25 13.95 -1.37
C TRP A 156 -1.28 14.27 -2.87
N GLU A 157 -0.27 14.98 -3.35
CA GLU A 157 -0.23 15.48 -4.74
C GLU A 157 1.15 15.35 -5.40
N GLU A 158 2.11 14.71 -4.72
CA GLU A 158 3.43 14.48 -5.29
C GLU A 158 3.35 13.46 -6.42
N PRO A 159 4.02 13.69 -7.56
CA PRO A 159 4.02 12.73 -8.65
C PRO A 159 4.51 11.37 -8.19
N PRO A 160 3.89 10.26 -8.65
CA PRO A 160 4.40 8.93 -8.36
C PRO A 160 5.82 8.80 -8.91
N ALA A 161 6.76 8.36 -8.07
CA ALA A 161 8.15 8.14 -8.47
C ALA A 161 8.35 6.67 -8.86
N GLU A 162 9.07 6.44 -9.97
CA GLU A 162 9.60 5.13 -10.31
C GLU A 162 10.97 4.98 -9.64
N GLY A 163 11.11 4.03 -8.71
CA GLY A 163 12.39 3.70 -8.09
C GLY A 163 12.41 3.71 -6.56
N ALA A 164 13.62 3.80 -5.98
CA ALA A 164 13.87 3.53 -4.56
C ALA A 164 13.40 4.63 -3.58
N ASN A 165 13.04 5.82 -4.06
CA ASN A 165 12.62 6.94 -3.21
C ASN A 165 11.14 7.24 -3.47
N GLU A 166 10.27 6.56 -2.73
CA GLU A 166 8.85 6.91 -2.72
C GLU A 166 8.68 8.31 -2.11
N PRO A 167 7.87 9.21 -2.74
CA PRO A 167 7.58 10.53 -2.19
C PRO A 167 6.93 10.43 -0.80
N GLU A 168 7.04 11.47 -0.01
CA GLU A 168 6.44 11.50 1.33
C GLU A 168 4.90 11.53 1.26
N HIS A 169 4.35 12.28 0.26
CA HIS A 169 2.91 12.43 0.07
C HIS A 169 2.49 12.15 -1.39
N PRO A 170 2.63 10.89 -1.85
CA PRO A 170 2.36 10.54 -3.24
C PRO A 170 0.88 10.70 -3.59
N SER A 171 0.62 11.12 -4.81
CA SER A 171 -0.73 11.16 -5.39
C SER A 171 -1.36 9.76 -5.44
N PRO A 172 -2.64 9.58 -5.07
CA PRO A 172 -3.35 8.34 -5.32
C PRO A 172 -3.48 8.05 -6.83
N VAL A 173 -3.11 6.83 -7.25
CA VAL A 173 -3.09 6.43 -8.67
C VAL A 173 -3.97 5.21 -8.91
N LEU A 174 -4.83 5.29 -9.91
CA LEU A 174 -5.55 4.17 -10.50
C LEU A 174 -4.91 3.82 -11.84
N LYS A 175 -4.23 2.67 -11.94
CA LYS A 175 -3.68 2.17 -13.19
C LYS A 175 -4.79 1.63 -14.09
N LEU A 176 -4.72 1.95 -15.39
CA LEU A 176 -5.69 1.52 -16.39
C LEU A 176 -5.07 0.44 -17.28
N LEU A 177 -5.69 -0.72 -17.27
CA LEU A 177 -5.27 -1.85 -18.09
C LEU A 177 -6.05 -1.84 -19.42
N PRO A 178 -5.45 -2.27 -20.52
CA PRO A 178 -6.14 -2.42 -21.79
C PRO A 178 -7.41 -3.30 -21.64
N LYS A 179 -8.41 -3.03 -22.47
CA LYS A 179 -9.67 -3.77 -22.48
C LYS A 179 -9.44 -5.27 -22.67
N GLY A 180 -10.07 -6.11 -21.82
CA GLY A 180 -9.91 -7.56 -21.83
C GLY A 180 -8.78 -8.10 -20.94
N SER A 181 -7.91 -7.25 -20.41
CA SER A 181 -6.77 -7.68 -19.56
C SER A 181 -7.21 -8.22 -18.20
N ALA A 182 -8.32 -7.71 -17.65
CA ALA A 182 -8.85 -8.16 -16.36
C ALA A 182 -9.38 -9.61 -16.42
N ALA A 183 -9.91 -10.04 -17.56
CA ALA A 183 -10.38 -11.41 -17.76
C ALA A 183 -9.25 -12.45 -17.71
N THR A 184 -8.05 -12.06 -18.16
CA THR A 184 -6.88 -12.94 -18.13
C THR A 184 -6.30 -13.10 -16.72
N ALA A 185 -6.36 -12.06 -15.89
CA ALA A 185 -5.91 -12.12 -14.49
C ALA A 185 -6.84 -12.99 -13.61
N GLY A 186 -8.15 -13.01 -13.90
CA GLY A 186 -9.13 -13.84 -13.20
C GLY A 186 -9.04 -15.33 -13.55
N LEU A 187 -8.59 -15.67 -14.75
CA LEU A 187 -8.46 -17.06 -15.20
C LEU A 187 -7.22 -17.77 -14.64
N THR A 188 -6.22 -17.04 -14.19
CA THR A 188 -5.03 -17.60 -13.52
C THR A 188 -5.24 -17.92 -12.05
N ALA A 189 -6.35 -17.45 -11.45
CA ALA A 189 -6.73 -17.76 -10.06
C ALA A 189 -7.69 -18.95 -9.93
N GLN A 190 -8.08 -19.60 -11.05
CA GLN A 190 -8.87 -20.83 -10.99
C GLN A 190 -7.96 -21.99 -10.58
N VAL A 191 -8.09 -22.39 -9.33
CA VAL A 191 -7.43 -23.55 -8.73
C VAL A 191 -7.66 -24.77 -9.61
N LYS A 192 -6.64 -25.17 -10.37
CA LYS A 192 -6.60 -26.45 -11.04
C LYS A 192 -6.64 -27.53 -9.95
N PRO A 193 -7.55 -28.51 -10.01
CA PRO A 193 -7.50 -29.63 -9.08
C PRO A 193 -6.10 -30.26 -9.15
N ALA A 194 -5.47 -30.45 -8.00
CA ALA A 194 -4.16 -31.06 -7.91
C ALA A 194 -4.21 -32.50 -8.42
N ALA A 195 -3.87 -32.69 -9.70
CA ALA A 195 -3.32 -33.95 -10.17
C ALA A 195 -1.84 -33.93 -9.78
N ALA A 196 -1.42 -34.89 -9.00
CA ALA A 196 -0.05 -35.12 -8.61
C ALA A 196 0.85 -35.13 -9.86
N SER A 197 1.68 -34.14 -10.04
CA SER A 197 2.72 -34.08 -11.06
C SER A 197 4.03 -33.76 -10.37
N SER A 198 4.93 -34.72 -10.48
CA SER A 198 6.34 -34.74 -10.11
C SER A 198 7.04 -33.38 -10.15
N ALA A 199 7.70 -33.08 -9.04
CA ALA A 199 8.61 -31.97 -8.82
C ALA A 199 9.66 -31.86 -9.91
N SER A 200 9.84 -30.71 -10.52
CA SER A 200 11.05 -30.33 -11.25
C SER A 200 11.56 -28.94 -10.79
N SER A 201 12.74 -28.98 -10.20
CA SER A 201 13.84 -28.00 -10.21
C SER A 201 13.53 -26.54 -9.90
N GLY A 202 13.43 -26.22 -8.62
CA GLY A 202 13.50 -24.86 -8.06
C GLY A 202 13.74 -24.86 -6.54
N ASP A 203 13.53 -26.00 -5.91
CA ASP A 203 13.50 -26.16 -4.44
C ASP A 203 14.89 -26.45 -3.81
N GLY A 204 15.92 -26.57 -4.63
CA GLY A 204 17.28 -26.89 -4.19
C GLY A 204 17.88 -25.82 -3.28
N THR A 205 17.69 -24.55 -3.61
CA THR A 205 18.21 -23.42 -2.84
C THR A 205 17.51 -23.27 -1.50
N ALA A 206 16.19 -23.45 -1.47
CA ALA A 206 15.42 -23.39 -0.22
C ALA A 206 15.77 -24.55 0.72
N ARG A 207 15.94 -25.76 0.19
CA ARG A 207 16.39 -26.93 0.97
C ARG A 207 17.83 -26.80 1.45
N LEU A 208 18.71 -26.22 0.63
CA LEU A 208 20.11 -25.97 1.02
C LEU A 208 20.19 -24.93 2.14
N LEU A 209 19.43 -23.84 2.05
CA LEU A 209 19.35 -22.80 3.08
C LEU A 209 18.72 -23.35 4.37
N GLY A 210 17.65 -24.15 4.25
CA GLY A 210 17.03 -24.83 5.39
C GLY A 210 17.98 -25.82 6.07
N GLY A 211 18.74 -26.60 5.30
CA GLY A 211 19.76 -27.53 5.82
C GLY A 211 20.89 -26.83 6.55
N ILE A 212 21.39 -25.71 6.02
CA ILE A 212 22.43 -24.90 6.68
C ILE A 212 21.88 -24.30 7.99
N GLY A 213 20.64 -23.82 8.01
CA GLY A 213 20.01 -23.29 9.22
C GLY A 213 19.90 -24.32 10.34
N ILE A 214 19.51 -25.56 10.02
CA ILE A 214 19.43 -26.67 10.98
C ILE A 214 20.82 -27.05 11.51
N ALA A 215 21.81 -27.13 10.63
CA ALA A 215 23.18 -27.46 11.04
C ALA A 215 23.78 -26.42 12.00
N VAL A 216 23.57 -25.14 11.73
CA VAL A 216 24.01 -24.04 12.60
C VAL A 216 23.26 -24.07 13.94
N GLY A 217 21.95 -24.36 13.92
CA GLY A 217 21.13 -24.50 15.13
C GLY A 217 21.60 -25.62 16.05
N VAL A 218 21.86 -26.82 15.49
CA VAL A 218 22.38 -27.97 16.24
C VAL A 218 23.76 -27.69 16.83
N ALA A 219 24.67 -27.07 16.07
CA ALA A 219 25.99 -26.68 16.56
C ALA A 219 25.88 -25.67 17.72
N GLY A 220 24.94 -24.68 17.62
CA GLY A 220 24.67 -23.72 18.69
C GLY A 220 24.22 -24.39 20.01
N VAL A 221 23.30 -25.36 19.91
CA VAL A 221 22.81 -26.14 21.07
C VAL A 221 23.92 -26.95 21.70
N ALA A 222 24.77 -27.62 20.90
CA ALA A 222 25.89 -28.43 21.40
C ALA A 222 26.92 -27.57 22.15
N VAL A 223 27.28 -26.39 21.61
CA VAL A 223 28.20 -25.45 22.26
C VAL A 223 27.60 -24.90 23.55
N GLY A 224 26.27 -24.56 23.53
CA GLY A 224 25.56 -24.10 24.72
C GLY A 224 25.55 -25.16 25.84
N ALA A 225 25.21 -26.41 25.52
CA ALA A 225 25.20 -27.51 26.46
C ALA A 225 26.60 -27.79 27.05
N TYR A 226 27.64 -27.79 26.21
CA TYR A 226 29.03 -27.95 26.67
C TYR A 226 29.47 -26.81 27.59
N GLY A 227 29.08 -25.57 27.30
CA GLY A 227 29.34 -24.42 28.16
C GLY A 227 28.73 -24.55 29.55
N VAL A 228 27.48 -25.02 29.63
CA VAL A 228 26.73 -25.21 30.89
C VAL A 228 27.37 -26.36 31.73
N THR A 229 27.70 -27.49 31.10
CA THR A 229 28.33 -28.61 31.81
C THR A 229 29.70 -28.24 32.38
N ARG A 230 30.52 -27.50 31.59
CA ARG A 230 31.85 -27.06 32.04
C ARG A 230 31.77 -25.97 33.13
N ALA A 231 30.74 -25.16 33.15
CA ALA A 231 30.52 -24.19 34.22
C ALA A 231 30.16 -24.89 35.56
N ARG A 232 29.34 -25.97 35.51
CA ARG A 232 28.96 -26.77 36.69
C ARG A 232 30.11 -27.62 37.29
N SER A 233 31.09 -28.01 36.49
CA SER A 233 32.23 -28.79 36.97
C SER A 233 33.34 -27.92 37.61
N ARG A 234 33.18 -26.61 37.66
CA ARG A 234 34.11 -25.64 38.25
C ARG A 234 33.57 -24.91 39.48
N ALA A 235 32.32 -25.18 39.85
CA ALA A 235 31.69 -24.79 41.11
C ALA A 235 31.69 -25.95 42.10
#